data_a45a6ffba4e997f894538237600b997a
#
_entry.id   a45a6ffba4e997f894538237600b997a
#
_cell.length_a   1.000
_cell.length_b   1.000
_cell.length_c   1.000
_cell.angle_alpha   90.00
_cell.angle_beta   90.00
_cell.angle_gamma   90.00
#
_symmetry.space_group_name_H-M   'P 1'
#
loop_
_entity.id
_entity.type
_entity.pdbx_description
1 polymer ?
#
loop_
_entity_poly.entity_id
_entity_poly.type
_entity_poly.pdbx_seq_one_letter_code
_entity_poly.pdbx_strand_id
1 'polypeptide(L)'
;MGRIARDEHAPVAQAVRDHHGRDESPFPVTPPDAVVFAHSTEEVVEIVRACRAHGVPIIPFGVGSSLEGHLLALHGGVTIDLSQMNRVLAIHAEDLSVTVQAGVTRKQLNDELKSTGLFFPIDPGADASLGGMTATRASGTNAVRYGTMKENVLGLTVVTPDGKVV
;
A
#
# COMPACT_ATOMS: atom_id res chain seq x y z
N MET A 1 -7.01 11.04 14.80
CA MET A 1 -6.34 10.31 15.90
C MET A 1 -6.39 8.82 15.56
N GLY A 2 -5.33 8.31 14.89
CA GLY A 2 -5.25 6.94 14.40
C GLY A 2 -5.36 5.94 15.56
N ARG A 3 -6.20 4.94 15.42
CA ARG A 3 -6.35 3.88 16.41
C ARG A 3 -5.09 3.00 16.40
N ILE A 4 -4.19 3.23 17.35
CA ILE A 4 -3.22 2.22 17.76
C ILE A 4 -4.04 1.15 18.46
N ALA A 5 -4.16 -0.04 17.85
CA ALA A 5 -4.78 -1.17 18.48
C ALA A 5 -3.91 -1.61 19.67
N ARG A 6 -4.19 -1.09 20.85
CA ARG A 6 -3.61 -1.55 22.12
C ARG A 6 -4.37 -2.77 22.60
N ASP A 7 -3.67 -3.65 23.17
CA ASP A 7 -3.83 -5.01 23.64
C ASP A 7 -4.96 -5.26 24.67
N GLU A 8 -6.20 -4.86 24.37
CA GLU A 8 -7.34 -5.29 25.23
C GLU A 8 -8.14 -6.47 24.64
N HIS A 9 -7.76 -6.94 23.42
CA HIS A 9 -8.36 -8.13 22.79
C HIS A 9 -7.26 -8.97 22.11
N ALA A 10 -6.44 -9.61 22.91
CA ALA A 10 -5.24 -10.36 22.48
C ALA A 10 -5.42 -11.28 21.23
N PRO A 11 -6.52 -12.03 21.03
CA PRO A 11 -6.64 -12.92 19.87
C PRO A 11 -6.80 -12.16 18.54
N VAL A 12 -7.58 -11.05 18.55
CA VAL A 12 -7.83 -10.25 17.34
C VAL A 12 -6.57 -9.45 16.97
N ALA A 13 -5.90 -8.88 17.95
CA ALA A 13 -4.66 -8.17 17.75
C ALA A 13 -3.56 -9.08 17.18
N GLN A 14 -3.44 -10.31 17.67
CA GLN A 14 -2.46 -11.28 17.15
C GLN A 14 -2.79 -11.69 15.71
N ALA A 15 -4.03 -12.02 15.40
CA ALA A 15 -4.44 -12.39 14.05
C ALA A 15 -4.19 -11.26 13.03
N VAL A 16 -4.42 -10.02 13.42
CA VAL A 16 -4.11 -8.85 12.59
C VAL A 16 -2.61 -8.75 12.36
N ARG A 17 -1.79 -8.88 13.41
CA ARG A 17 -0.33 -8.85 13.27
C ARG A 17 0.19 -10.00 12.41
N ASP A 18 -0.33 -11.22 12.59
CA ASP A 18 0.04 -12.39 11.78
C ASP A 18 -0.30 -12.19 10.31
N HIS A 19 -1.45 -11.58 10.02
CA HIS A 19 -1.82 -11.21 8.64
C HIS A 19 -0.82 -10.24 8.02
N HIS A 20 -0.38 -9.24 8.77
CA HIS A 20 0.58 -8.23 8.30
C HIS A 20 2.05 -8.67 8.38
N GLY A 21 2.32 -9.83 8.97
CA GLY A 21 3.65 -10.44 9.03
C GLY A 21 3.88 -11.50 7.98
N ARG A 22 3.04 -11.56 6.95
CA ARG A 22 3.15 -12.51 5.82
C ARG A 22 2.99 -11.83 4.49
N ASP A 23 3.58 -12.41 3.49
CA ASP A 23 3.30 -12.19 2.07
C ASP A 23 3.22 -13.54 1.34
N GLU A 24 3.23 -13.55 0.03
CA GLU A 24 3.20 -14.78 -0.79
C GLU A 24 4.59 -15.43 -0.96
N SER A 25 5.59 -14.98 -0.21
CA SER A 25 6.92 -15.59 -0.20
C SER A 25 6.94 -16.89 0.61
N PRO A 26 7.97 -17.75 0.41
CA PRO A 26 8.13 -18.98 1.19
C PRO A 26 8.68 -18.76 2.61
N PHE A 27 8.88 -17.52 3.03
CA PHE A 27 9.43 -17.20 4.34
C PHE A 27 8.42 -17.39 5.47
N PRO A 28 8.87 -17.71 6.69
CA PRO A 28 7.98 -17.83 7.83
C PRO A 28 7.30 -16.51 8.18
N VAL A 29 6.09 -16.60 8.72
CA VAL A 29 5.36 -15.43 9.24
C VAL A 29 6.18 -14.72 10.30
N THR A 30 6.40 -13.42 10.11
CA THR A 30 7.17 -12.58 11.02
C THR A 30 6.35 -11.32 11.32
N PRO A 31 5.47 -11.37 12.35
CA PRO A 31 4.51 -10.30 12.62
C PRO A 31 5.18 -9.04 13.18
N PRO A 32 4.64 -7.85 12.86
CA PRO A 32 5.09 -6.60 13.44
C PRO A 32 4.66 -6.49 14.92
N ASP A 33 5.27 -5.54 15.64
CA ASP A 33 4.88 -5.23 17.02
C ASP A 33 3.49 -4.56 17.09
N ALA A 34 3.18 -3.74 16.09
CA ALA A 34 1.88 -3.09 15.96
C ALA A 34 1.47 -2.89 14.49
N VAL A 35 0.16 -2.76 14.26
CA VAL A 35 -0.41 -2.39 12.95
C VAL A 35 -1.23 -1.12 13.13
N VAL A 36 -1.04 -0.17 12.23
CA VAL A 36 -1.80 1.10 12.19
C VAL A 36 -2.41 1.25 10.81
N PHE A 37 -3.72 1.48 10.76
CA PHE A 37 -4.45 1.75 9.53
C PHE A 37 -4.49 3.27 9.30
N ALA A 38 -3.87 3.74 8.23
CA ALA A 38 -3.86 5.15 7.87
C ALA A 38 -5.01 5.49 6.91
N HIS A 39 -5.63 6.64 7.11
CA HIS A 39 -6.74 7.15 6.29
C HIS A 39 -6.34 8.36 5.45
N SER A 40 -5.20 8.99 5.75
CA SER A 40 -4.71 10.17 5.05
C SER A 40 -3.19 10.26 5.03
N THR A 41 -2.66 11.10 4.15
CA THR A 41 -1.23 11.41 4.06
C THR A 41 -0.72 12.05 5.37
N GLU A 42 -1.53 12.89 5.99
CA GLU A 42 -1.22 13.56 7.26
C GLU A 42 -1.04 12.56 8.39
N GLU A 43 -1.92 11.56 8.48
CA GLU A 43 -1.78 10.47 9.46
C GLU A 43 -0.51 9.65 9.22
N VAL A 44 -0.19 9.35 7.96
CA VAL A 44 1.08 8.69 7.62
C VAL A 44 2.27 9.51 8.10
N VAL A 45 2.28 10.82 7.89
CA VAL A 45 3.33 11.74 8.37
C VAL A 45 3.48 11.68 9.88
N GLU A 46 2.37 11.73 10.63
CA GLU A 46 2.38 11.66 12.09
C GLU A 46 2.95 10.32 12.59
N ILE A 47 2.54 9.20 11.98
CA ILE A 47 3.04 7.86 12.32
C ILE A 47 4.54 7.77 12.04
N VAL A 48 4.98 8.21 10.86
CA VAL A 48 6.40 8.19 10.47
C VAL A 48 7.25 9.00 11.43
N ARG A 49 6.80 10.21 11.81
CA ARG A 49 7.51 11.07 12.77
C ARG A 49 7.59 10.45 14.17
N ALA A 50 6.50 9.84 14.62
CA ALA A 50 6.48 9.14 15.91
C ALA A 50 7.44 7.94 15.91
N CYS A 51 7.39 7.09 14.90
CA CYS A 51 8.31 5.95 14.78
C CYS A 51 9.77 6.39 14.71
N ARG A 52 10.07 7.43 13.90
CA ARG A 52 11.42 7.99 13.79
C ARG A 52 11.94 8.52 15.13
N ALA A 53 11.11 9.26 15.88
CA ALA A 53 11.50 9.83 17.17
C ALA A 53 11.92 8.75 18.20
N HIS A 54 11.39 7.54 18.05
CA HIS A 54 11.66 6.41 18.92
C HIS A 54 12.55 5.32 18.31
N GLY A 55 13.08 5.53 17.11
CA GLY A 55 13.92 4.55 16.41
C GLY A 55 13.18 3.25 16.04
N VAL A 56 11.87 3.31 15.85
CA VAL A 56 11.02 2.15 15.54
C VAL A 56 10.99 1.90 14.02
N PRO A 57 11.28 0.67 13.55
CA PRO A 57 11.15 0.30 12.15
C PRO A 57 9.72 0.49 11.61
N ILE A 58 9.62 0.84 10.34
CA ILE A 58 8.33 1.02 9.65
C ILE A 58 8.24 0.06 8.48
N ILE A 59 7.11 -0.63 8.34
CA ILE A 59 6.82 -1.53 7.25
C ILE A 59 5.54 -1.01 6.55
N PRO A 60 5.62 -0.43 5.33
CA PRO A 60 4.42 -0.09 4.58
C PRO A 60 3.74 -1.34 4.05
N PHE A 61 2.40 -1.37 4.13
CA PHE A 61 1.60 -2.53 3.73
C PHE A 61 0.44 -2.09 2.82
N GLY A 62 0.21 -2.85 1.76
CA GLY A 62 -0.92 -2.69 0.85
C GLY A 62 -1.89 -3.86 0.98
N VAL A 63 -1.77 -4.88 0.10
CA VAL A 63 -2.63 -6.08 0.10
C VAL A 63 -1.87 -7.38 0.44
N GLY A 64 -0.58 -7.30 0.73
CA GLY A 64 0.21 -8.47 1.11
C GLY A 64 0.57 -9.43 -0.01
N SER A 65 0.36 -9.07 -1.28
CA SER A 65 0.59 -9.94 -2.44
C SER A 65 2.04 -9.98 -2.95
N SER A 66 2.99 -9.48 -2.18
CA SER A 66 4.41 -9.49 -2.51
C SER A 66 5.01 -10.90 -2.40
N LEU A 67 6.09 -11.14 -3.16
CA LEU A 67 6.80 -12.42 -3.21
C LEU A 67 8.21 -12.35 -2.59
N GLU A 68 8.65 -11.20 -2.10
CA GLU A 68 10.06 -10.93 -1.81
C GLU A 68 10.39 -10.80 -0.32
N GLY A 69 9.40 -11.00 0.55
CA GLY A 69 9.60 -10.97 2.00
C GLY A 69 9.80 -9.60 2.62
N HIS A 70 9.65 -8.50 1.86
CA HIS A 70 9.89 -7.15 2.38
C HIS A 70 8.77 -6.63 3.30
N LEU A 71 7.67 -7.38 3.46
CA LEU A 71 6.62 -7.08 4.43
C LEU A 71 6.87 -7.73 5.80
N LEU A 72 7.90 -8.57 5.90
CA LEU A 72 8.22 -9.30 7.13
C LEU A 72 8.93 -8.38 8.13
N ALA A 73 8.45 -8.33 9.35
CA ALA A 73 8.98 -7.46 10.39
C ALA A 73 10.21 -8.08 11.08
N LEU A 74 11.29 -8.32 10.34
CA LEU A 74 12.51 -9.01 10.83
C LEU A 74 13.15 -8.35 12.08
N HIS A 75 12.86 -7.09 12.30
CA HIS A 75 13.38 -6.31 13.45
C HIS A 75 12.23 -5.73 14.28
N GLY A 76 11.05 -6.37 14.25
CA GLY A 76 9.84 -5.80 14.84
C GLY A 76 9.38 -4.54 14.12
N GLY A 77 8.71 -3.64 14.84
CA GLY A 77 8.31 -2.34 14.31
C GLY A 77 6.81 -2.20 14.03
N VAL A 78 6.46 -1.14 13.34
CA VAL A 78 5.07 -0.77 13.05
C VAL A 78 4.77 -0.97 11.57
N THR A 79 3.76 -1.78 11.27
CA THR A 79 3.20 -1.85 9.93
C THR A 79 2.17 -0.73 9.74
N ILE A 80 2.34 0.06 8.67
CA ILE A 80 1.38 1.08 8.24
C ILE A 80 0.57 0.50 7.10
N ASP A 81 -0.67 0.14 7.39
CA ASP A 81 -1.62 -0.36 6.40
C ASP A 81 -2.31 0.81 5.69
N LEU A 82 -2.16 0.87 4.38
CA LEU A 82 -2.71 1.91 3.51
C LEU A 82 -4.04 1.50 2.86
N SER A 83 -4.60 0.34 3.19
CA SER A 83 -5.84 -0.16 2.58
C SER A 83 -7.05 0.76 2.78
N GLN A 84 -7.04 1.58 3.84
CA GLN A 84 -8.08 2.57 4.10
C GLN A 84 -7.93 3.87 3.28
N MET A 85 -6.78 4.06 2.61
CA MET A 85 -6.55 5.14 1.65
C MET A 85 -6.97 4.66 0.24
N ASN A 86 -8.25 4.40 0.04
CA ASN A 86 -8.80 3.68 -1.12
C ASN A 86 -9.77 4.49 -1.98
N ARG A 87 -9.61 5.81 -2.02
CA ARG A 87 -10.45 6.69 -2.85
C ARG A 87 -9.82 6.98 -4.21
N VAL A 88 -10.62 6.89 -5.27
CA VAL A 88 -10.33 7.52 -6.56
C VAL A 88 -10.69 9.00 -6.42
N LEU A 89 -9.69 9.86 -6.54
CA LEU A 89 -9.82 11.30 -6.26
C LEU A 89 -10.28 12.09 -7.48
N ALA A 90 -9.79 11.72 -8.68
CA ALA A 90 -10.17 12.35 -9.92
C ALA A 90 -9.95 11.42 -11.11
N ILE A 91 -10.84 11.48 -12.10
CA ILE A 91 -10.69 10.79 -13.39
C ILE A 91 -10.73 11.88 -14.48
N HIS A 92 -9.65 11.99 -15.23
CA HIS A 92 -9.48 12.90 -16.36
C HIS A 92 -9.43 12.06 -17.64
N ALA A 93 -10.62 11.62 -18.12
CA ALA A 93 -10.73 10.67 -19.22
C ALA A 93 -10.12 11.20 -20.53
N GLU A 94 -10.23 12.50 -20.79
CA GLU A 94 -9.68 13.14 -21.98
C GLU A 94 -8.14 13.16 -21.97
N ASP A 95 -7.54 13.27 -20.77
CA ASP A 95 -6.08 13.26 -20.58
C ASP A 95 -5.52 11.85 -20.35
N LEU A 96 -6.38 10.83 -20.35
CA LEU A 96 -6.03 9.45 -20.01
C LEU A 96 -5.31 9.33 -18.65
N SER A 97 -5.71 10.15 -17.69
CA SER A 97 -5.08 10.17 -16.37
C SER A 97 -6.09 10.05 -15.23
N VAL A 98 -5.62 9.54 -14.09
CA VAL A 98 -6.41 9.37 -12.88
C VAL A 98 -5.56 9.67 -11.66
N THR A 99 -6.16 10.32 -10.67
CA THR A 99 -5.53 10.54 -9.35
C THR A 99 -6.21 9.65 -8.32
N VAL A 100 -5.41 8.83 -7.64
CA VAL A 100 -5.91 7.84 -6.68
C VAL A 100 -5.09 7.85 -5.39
N GLN A 101 -5.69 7.40 -4.30
CA GLN A 101 -4.96 7.07 -3.08
C GLN A 101 -4.23 5.72 -3.22
N ALA A 102 -3.18 5.52 -2.44
CA ALA A 102 -2.27 4.38 -2.56
C ALA A 102 -2.93 3.00 -2.35
N GLY A 103 -3.98 2.92 -1.54
CA GLY A 103 -4.72 1.70 -1.23
C GLY A 103 -5.78 1.30 -2.27
N VAL A 104 -6.05 2.15 -3.28
CA VAL A 104 -6.95 1.78 -4.40
C VAL A 104 -6.40 0.55 -5.10
N THR A 105 -7.23 -0.50 -5.27
CA THR A 105 -6.80 -1.69 -6.00
C THR A 105 -7.01 -1.52 -7.50
N ARG A 106 -6.26 -2.31 -8.28
CA ARG A 106 -6.42 -2.33 -9.74
C ARG A 106 -7.86 -2.65 -10.16
N LYS A 107 -8.47 -3.61 -9.50
CA LYS A 107 -9.85 -4.01 -9.80
C LYS A 107 -10.83 -2.88 -9.51
N GLN A 108 -10.72 -2.27 -8.33
CA GLN A 108 -11.55 -1.12 -7.96
C GLN A 108 -11.43 0.00 -9.01
N LEU A 109 -10.21 0.39 -9.38
CA LEU A 109 -10.00 1.42 -10.39
C LEU A 109 -10.66 1.05 -11.73
N ASN A 110 -10.47 -0.18 -12.21
CA ASN A 110 -11.06 -0.62 -13.46
C ASN A 110 -12.59 -0.69 -13.39
N ASP A 111 -13.17 -0.99 -12.24
CA ASP A 111 -14.63 -0.95 -12.05
C ASP A 111 -15.15 0.49 -12.16
N GLU A 112 -14.46 1.47 -11.62
CA GLU A 112 -14.82 2.89 -11.73
C GLU A 112 -14.61 3.46 -13.15
N LEU A 113 -13.60 2.96 -13.88
CA LEU A 113 -13.31 3.39 -15.24
C LEU A 113 -14.27 2.82 -16.30
N LYS A 114 -15.07 1.79 -16.01
CA LYS A 114 -15.93 1.10 -17.00
C LYS A 114 -16.80 2.04 -17.82
N SER A 115 -17.39 3.06 -17.21
CA SER A 115 -18.26 4.01 -17.88
C SER A 115 -17.55 4.93 -18.88
N THR A 116 -16.23 5.06 -18.77
CA THR A 116 -15.42 5.90 -19.66
C THR A 116 -14.92 5.15 -20.90
N GLY A 117 -15.05 3.82 -20.94
CA GLY A 117 -14.43 2.98 -21.96
C GLY A 117 -12.90 2.82 -21.81
N LEU A 118 -12.33 3.32 -20.73
CA LEU A 118 -10.89 3.22 -20.39
C LEU A 118 -10.63 2.10 -19.41
N PHE A 119 -9.37 1.72 -19.26
CA PHE A 119 -8.92 0.76 -18.26
C PHE A 119 -7.47 1.02 -17.85
N PHE A 120 -7.12 0.63 -16.63
CA PHE A 120 -5.74 0.63 -16.15
C PHE A 120 -5.07 -0.69 -16.56
N PRO A 121 -3.98 -0.64 -17.36
CA PRO A 121 -3.50 -1.81 -18.10
C PRO A 121 -2.58 -2.75 -17.31
N ILE A 122 -2.02 -2.34 -16.17
CA ILE A 122 -1.03 -3.15 -15.46
C ILE A 122 -1.73 -4.25 -14.68
N ASP A 123 -1.40 -5.51 -15.01
CA ASP A 123 -2.04 -6.71 -14.47
C ASP A 123 -0.99 -7.68 -13.91
N PRO A 124 -0.62 -7.57 -12.64
CA PRO A 124 0.35 -8.46 -12.00
C PRO A 124 -0.22 -9.84 -11.62
N GLY A 125 -1.48 -10.12 -11.95
CA GLY A 125 -2.18 -11.35 -11.57
C GLY A 125 -2.93 -11.24 -10.23
N ALA A 126 -2.38 -10.58 -9.24
CA ALA A 126 -3.07 -10.25 -7.99
C ALA A 126 -3.92 -8.99 -8.13
N ASP A 127 -4.98 -8.86 -7.32
CA ASP A 127 -5.70 -7.58 -7.15
C ASP A 127 -4.92 -6.70 -6.19
N ALA A 128 -3.77 -6.19 -6.65
CA ALA A 128 -2.84 -5.42 -5.86
C ALA A 128 -3.26 -3.94 -5.76
N SER A 129 -2.85 -3.28 -4.67
CA SER A 129 -3.02 -1.83 -4.50
C SER A 129 -2.05 -1.06 -5.39
N LEU A 130 -2.49 0.08 -5.93
CA LEU A 130 -1.69 0.89 -6.86
C LEU A 130 -0.41 1.44 -6.21
N GLY A 131 -0.45 1.78 -4.92
CA GLY A 131 0.74 2.14 -4.17
C GLY A 131 1.74 0.98 -4.06
N GLY A 132 1.27 -0.22 -3.74
CA GLY A 132 2.10 -1.43 -3.70
C GLY A 132 2.68 -1.78 -5.07
N MET A 133 1.86 -1.73 -6.12
CA MET A 133 2.31 -1.94 -7.50
C MET A 133 3.39 -0.93 -7.93
N THR A 134 3.24 0.32 -7.50
CA THR A 134 4.23 1.38 -7.77
C THR A 134 5.54 1.09 -7.05
N ALA A 135 5.48 0.75 -5.76
CA ALA A 135 6.65 0.47 -4.93
C ALA A 135 7.49 -0.71 -5.46
N THR A 136 6.83 -1.73 -6.01
CA THR A 136 7.49 -2.93 -6.55
C THR A 136 7.75 -2.85 -8.05
N ARG A 137 7.40 -1.74 -8.70
CA ARG A 137 7.44 -1.63 -10.17
C ARG A 137 6.73 -2.80 -10.85
N ALA A 138 5.49 -3.07 -10.42
CA ALA A 138 4.73 -4.19 -10.92
C ALA A 138 4.61 -4.17 -12.45
N SER A 139 4.57 -5.36 -13.01
CA SER A 139 4.40 -5.65 -14.43
C SER A 139 3.19 -6.57 -14.61
N GLY A 140 2.98 -7.09 -15.81
CA GLY A 140 1.91 -8.04 -16.09
C GLY A 140 1.89 -8.45 -17.55
N THR A 141 0.90 -9.25 -17.92
CA THR A 141 0.77 -9.79 -19.29
C THR A 141 0.62 -8.71 -20.36
N ASN A 142 0.05 -7.56 -20.00
CA ASN A 142 -0.14 -6.42 -20.88
C ASN A 142 1.10 -5.53 -21.05
N ALA A 143 2.18 -5.81 -20.30
CA ALA A 143 3.38 -4.94 -20.26
C ALA A 143 4.09 -4.82 -21.61
N VAL A 144 3.99 -5.84 -22.47
CA VAL A 144 4.55 -5.79 -23.84
C VAL A 144 3.96 -4.63 -24.65
N ARG A 145 2.69 -4.29 -24.41
CA ARG A 145 2.00 -3.19 -25.13
C ARG A 145 2.00 -1.88 -24.35
N TYR A 146 1.78 -1.93 -23.04
CA TYR A 146 1.49 -0.76 -22.23
C TYR A 146 2.60 -0.39 -21.25
N GLY A 147 3.70 -1.15 -21.22
CA GLY A 147 4.77 -0.95 -20.25
C GLY A 147 4.43 -1.52 -18.86
N THR A 148 5.21 -1.13 -17.88
CA THR A 148 5.06 -1.49 -16.46
C THR A 148 4.50 -0.31 -15.67
N MET A 149 4.42 -0.42 -14.34
CA MET A 149 4.07 0.73 -13.49
C MET A 149 4.96 1.95 -13.74
N LYS A 150 6.24 1.75 -14.06
CA LYS A 150 7.17 2.85 -14.33
C LYS A 150 6.68 3.79 -15.45
N GLU A 151 6.15 3.23 -16.52
CA GLU A 151 5.67 3.98 -17.68
C GLU A 151 4.27 4.58 -17.47
N ASN A 152 3.53 4.06 -16.48
CA ASN A 152 2.12 4.41 -16.23
C ASN A 152 1.93 5.32 -15.00
N VAL A 153 2.96 5.60 -14.21
CA VAL A 153 2.92 6.52 -13.08
C VAL A 153 3.46 7.89 -13.51
N LEU A 154 2.59 8.88 -13.48
CA LEU A 154 2.91 10.26 -13.91
C LEU A 154 3.42 11.12 -12.77
N GLY A 155 3.00 10.84 -11.54
CA GLY A 155 3.40 11.59 -10.36
C GLY A 155 3.06 10.81 -9.09
N LEU A 156 3.75 11.16 -8.00
CA LEU A 156 3.59 10.54 -6.69
C LEU A 156 3.54 11.62 -5.60
N THR A 157 2.75 11.35 -4.58
CA THR A 157 2.90 11.98 -3.27
C THR A 157 3.57 10.98 -2.36
N VAL A 158 4.76 11.30 -1.85
CA VAL A 158 5.57 10.39 -1.04
C VAL A 158 5.81 11.00 0.34
N VAL A 159 5.63 10.19 1.38
CA VAL A 159 6.09 10.50 2.73
C VAL A 159 7.47 9.89 2.92
N THR A 160 8.48 10.73 3.07
CA THR A 160 9.86 10.31 3.25
C THR A 160 10.13 9.85 4.69
N PRO A 161 11.22 9.10 4.97
CA PRO A 161 11.56 8.63 6.33
C PRO A 161 11.75 9.74 7.36
N ASP A 162 11.98 10.99 6.93
CA ASP A 162 12.04 12.15 7.82
C ASP A 162 10.68 12.82 8.05
N GLY A 163 9.60 12.22 7.53
CA GLY A 163 8.23 12.70 7.69
C GLY A 163 7.91 13.94 6.88
N LYS A 164 8.62 14.17 5.77
CA LYS A 164 8.26 15.20 4.79
C LYS A 164 7.39 14.61 3.70
N VAL A 165 6.54 15.45 3.14
CA VAL A 165 5.75 15.15 1.94
C VAL A 165 6.46 15.77 0.74
N VAL A 166 6.70 14.96 -0.29
CA VAL A 166 7.32 15.36 -1.55
C VAL A 166 6.50 14.84 -2.71
#